data_51e31ba300bc2fe45d82a59285e11c24
#
_entry.id   51e31ba300bc2fe45d82a59285e11c24
#
_cell.length_a   1.000
_cell.length_b   1.000
_cell.length_c   1.000
_cell.angle_alpha   90.00
_cell.angle_beta   90.00
_cell.angle_gamma   90.00
#
_symmetry.space_group_name_H-M   'P 1'
#
loop_
_entity.id
_entity.type
_entity.pdbx_description
1 polymer ?
#
loop_
_entity_poly.entity_id
_entity_poly.type
_entity_poly.pdbx_seq_one_letter_code
_entity_poly.pdbx_strand_id
1 'polypeptide(L)'
;MKVSTRGRYALRLMLDLALNNTGEPVRLKDVAKRQEITEKYLEQIISILNKAGFVKSVRGPAGGYSLKRKPEEYTVGMILRLTEGSLAPVDCVEDGADCGREDQCVTVMLWKKLNDAINSVVDNITLADLVEWQMQKSNEYVI
;
A
#
# COMPACT_ATOMS: atom_id res chain seq x y z
N MET A 1 -5.94 1.76 16.01
CA MET A 1 -5.46 1.34 14.70
C MET A 1 -4.03 1.80 14.50
N LYS A 2 -3.19 0.94 13.98
CA LYS A 2 -1.78 1.27 13.74
C LYS A 2 -1.32 0.53 12.49
N VAL A 3 -0.82 1.25 11.51
CA VAL A 3 -0.26 0.63 10.31
C VAL A 3 1.10 0.05 10.62
N SER A 4 1.31 -1.22 10.28
CA SER A 4 2.56 -1.90 10.55
C SER A 4 3.71 -1.36 9.69
N THR A 5 4.93 -1.69 10.09
CA THR A 5 6.12 -1.40 9.27
C THR A 5 6.02 -2.06 7.90
N ARG A 6 5.49 -3.28 7.84
CA ARG A 6 5.26 -4.00 6.58
C ARG A 6 4.36 -3.20 5.65
N GLY A 7 3.23 -2.70 6.14
CA GLY A 7 2.29 -1.90 5.34
C GLY A 7 2.91 -0.60 4.86
N ARG A 8 3.61 0.11 5.74
CA ARG A 8 4.29 1.36 5.38
C ARG A 8 5.37 1.12 4.31
N TYR A 9 6.15 0.08 4.46
CA TYR A 9 7.23 -0.25 3.51
C TYR A 9 6.68 -0.80 2.20
N ALA A 10 5.55 -1.51 2.23
CA ALA A 10 4.88 -1.94 0.99
C ALA A 10 4.44 -0.73 0.15
N LEU A 11 3.91 0.30 0.79
CA LEU A 11 3.56 1.54 0.09
C LEU A 11 4.80 2.22 -0.49
N ARG A 12 5.89 2.29 0.27
CA ARG A 12 7.15 2.89 -0.20
C ARG A 12 7.73 2.11 -1.37
N LEU A 13 7.67 0.78 -1.33
CA LEU A 13 8.14 -0.09 -2.42
C LEU A 13 7.29 0.12 -3.68
N MET A 14 5.97 0.11 -3.55
CA MET A 14 5.07 0.33 -4.69
C MET A 14 5.27 1.72 -5.29
N LEU A 15 5.45 2.73 -4.45
CA LEU A 15 5.73 4.10 -4.90
C LEU A 15 7.06 4.17 -5.64
N ASP A 16 8.10 3.51 -5.14
CA ASP A 16 9.41 3.46 -5.79
C ASP A 16 9.29 2.84 -7.19
N LEU A 17 8.57 1.72 -7.31
CA LEU A 17 8.34 1.08 -8.61
C LEU A 17 7.57 2.01 -9.56
N ALA A 18 6.61 2.76 -9.05
CA ALA A 18 5.84 3.71 -9.85
C ALA A 18 6.69 4.88 -10.34
N LEU A 19 7.55 5.41 -9.47
CA LEU A 19 8.45 6.52 -9.80
C LEU A 19 9.52 6.12 -10.82
N ASN A 20 9.91 4.86 -10.84
CA ASN A 20 10.94 4.33 -11.73
C ASN A 20 10.36 3.46 -12.85
N ASN A 21 9.11 3.71 -13.21
CA ASN A 21 8.40 2.95 -14.24
C ASN A 21 8.81 3.45 -15.63
N THR A 22 9.98 3.05 -16.08
CA THR A 22 10.58 3.46 -17.35
C THR A 22 10.36 2.45 -18.49
N GLY A 23 9.59 1.39 -18.23
CA GLY A 23 9.45 0.26 -19.13
C GLY A 23 10.41 -0.87 -18.84
N GLU A 24 11.43 -0.65 -18.02
CA GLU A 24 12.38 -1.67 -17.60
C GLU A 24 12.11 -2.09 -16.15
N PRO A 25 12.40 -3.37 -15.79
CA PRO A 25 12.24 -3.82 -14.41
C PRO A 25 13.18 -3.08 -13.46
N VAL A 26 12.74 -2.92 -12.22
CA VAL A 26 13.50 -2.29 -11.15
C VAL A 26 14.05 -3.37 -10.22
N ARG A 27 15.32 -3.30 -9.91
CA ARG A 27 15.97 -4.27 -9.02
C ARG A 27 15.69 -3.93 -7.56
N LEU A 28 15.40 -4.94 -6.75
CA LEU A 28 15.17 -4.75 -5.31
C LEU A 28 16.37 -4.11 -4.61
N LYS A 29 17.56 -4.46 -5.03
CA LYS A 29 18.77 -3.90 -4.47
C LYS A 29 18.82 -2.37 -4.65
N ASP A 30 18.32 -1.84 -5.77
CA ASP A 30 18.25 -0.41 -6.02
C ASP A 30 17.15 0.25 -5.18
N VAL A 31 16.00 -0.42 -5.02
CA VAL A 31 14.94 0.04 -4.11
C VAL A 31 15.45 0.09 -2.68
N ALA A 32 16.14 -0.96 -2.25
CA ALA A 32 16.71 -1.05 -0.90
C ALA A 32 17.62 0.13 -0.61
N LYS A 33 18.45 0.50 -1.57
CA LYS A 33 19.37 1.61 -1.46
C LYS A 33 18.63 2.96 -1.40
N ARG A 34 17.68 3.19 -2.30
CA ARG A 34 16.89 4.44 -2.32
C ARG A 34 16.03 4.63 -1.09
N GLN A 35 15.40 3.54 -0.61
CA GLN A 35 14.44 3.60 0.48
C GLN A 35 15.07 3.36 1.85
N GLU A 36 16.36 2.99 1.89
CA GLU A 36 17.05 2.65 3.13
C GLU A 36 16.34 1.54 3.90
N ILE A 37 15.91 0.52 3.16
CA ILE A 37 15.27 -0.69 3.70
C ILE A 37 16.15 -1.87 3.30
N THR A 38 16.29 -2.87 4.18
CA THR A 38 17.11 -4.04 3.86
C THR A 38 16.51 -4.79 2.67
N GLU A 39 17.38 -5.30 1.78
CA GLU A 39 16.95 -6.09 0.63
C GLU A 39 16.17 -7.33 1.08
N LYS A 40 16.63 -7.97 2.15
CA LYS A 40 15.96 -9.15 2.72
C LYS A 40 14.52 -8.85 3.14
N TYR A 41 14.27 -7.71 3.76
CA TYR A 41 12.93 -7.32 4.15
C TYR A 41 12.05 -7.00 2.93
N LEU A 42 12.63 -6.34 1.92
CA LEU A 42 11.93 -6.07 0.67
C LEU A 42 11.57 -7.37 -0.08
N GLU A 43 12.41 -8.40 -0.02
CA GLU A 43 12.11 -9.71 -0.61
C GLU A 43 10.85 -10.32 -0.01
N GLN A 44 10.66 -10.18 1.29
CA GLN A 44 9.46 -10.67 1.97
C GLN A 44 8.20 -9.92 1.49
N ILE A 45 8.31 -8.60 1.38
CA ILE A 45 7.19 -7.75 0.95
C ILE A 45 6.86 -7.99 -0.52
N ILE A 46 7.86 -8.02 -1.38
CA ILE A 46 7.64 -8.20 -2.82
C ILE A 46 7.02 -9.57 -3.13
N SER A 47 7.34 -10.58 -2.32
CA SER A 47 6.71 -11.89 -2.45
C SER A 47 5.20 -11.82 -2.25
N ILE A 48 4.75 -11.07 -1.27
CA ILE A 48 3.33 -10.85 -1.00
C ILE A 48 2.67 -10.12 -2.16
N LEU A 49 3.31 -9.05 -2.64
CA LEU A 49 2.80 -8.25 -3.76
C LEU A 49 2.75 -9.04 -5.06
N ASN A 50 3.76 -9.86 -5.30
CA ASN A 50 3.83 -10.70 -6.51
C ASN A 50 2.74 -11.77 -6.50
N LYS A 51 2.52 -12.45 -5.38
CA LYS A 51 1.46 -13.46 -5.25
C LYS A 51 0.08 -12.87 -5.44
N ALA A 52 -0.12 -11.64 -5.02
CA ALA A 52 -1.39 -10.93 -5.18
C ALA A 52 -1.60 -10.36 -6.59
N GLY A 53 -0.60 -10.46 -7.45
CA GLY A 53 -0.69 -9.94 -8.82
C GLY A 53 -0.54 -8.44 -8.93
N PHE A 54 0.07 -7.79 -7.94
CA PHE A 54 0.30 -6.34 -7.96
C PHE A 54 1.56 -5.96 -8.70
N VAL A 55 2.52 -6.87 -8.76
CA VAL A 55 3.78 -6.69 -9.49
C VAL A 55 4.07 -7.91 -10.32
N LYS A 56 4.95 -7.76 -11.29
CA LYS A 56 5.47 -8.87 -12.09
C LYS A 56 6.99 -8.91 -11.96
N SER A 57 7.55 -10.11 -11.97
CA SER A 57 8.99 -10.32 -11.92
C SER A 57 9.53 -10.65 -13.31
N VAL A 58 10.72 -10.17 -13.60
CA VAL A 58 11.48 -10.51 -14.81
C VAL A 58 12.80 -11.10 -14.34
N ARG A 59 13.10 -12.32 -14.81
CA ARG A 59 14.34 -13.02 -14.46
C ARG A 59 15.50 -12.57 -15.36
N GLY A 60 16.72 -12.80 -14.90
CA GLY A 60 17.93 -12.58 -15.65
C GLY A 60 18.76 -11.40 -15.15
N PRO A 61 19.93 -11.15 -15.79
CA PRO A 61 20.84 -10.07 -15.35
C PRO A 61 20.23 -8.67 -15.42
N ALA A 62 19.30 -8.46 -16.35
CA ALA A 62 18.55 -7.19 -16.48
C ALA A 62 17.16 -7.29 -15.86
N GLY A 63 16.93 -8.28 -15.00
CA GLY A 63 15.63 -8.53 -14.38
C GLY A 63 15.35 -7.63 -13.19
N GLY A 64 14.18 -7.83 -12.61
CA GLY A 64 13.70 -7.08 -11.47
C GLY A 64 12.20 -7.15 -11.39
N TYR A 65 11.58 -6.09 -10.89
CA TYR A 65 10.14 -6.04 -10.70
C TYR A 65 9.57 -4.78 -11.35
N SER A 66 8.34 -4.88 -11.81
CA SER A 66 7.59 -3.74 -12.33
C SER A 66 6.13 -3.85 -11.94
N LEU A 67 5.42 -2.73 -11.99
CA LEU A 67 3.99 -2.71 -11.75
C LEU A 67 3.27 -3.49 -12.85
N LYS A 68 2.26 -4.26 -12.48
CA LYS A 68 1.44 -5.02 -13.41
C LYS A 68 0.35 -4.18 -14.06
N ARG A 69 -0.03 -3.09 -13.39
CA ARG A 69 -1.08 -2.16 -13.82
C ARG A 69 -0.57 -0.73 -13.74
N LYS A 70 -1.36 0.20 -14.23
CA LYS A 70 -1.04 1.62 -14.13
C LYS A 70 -1.18 2.10 -12.68
N PRO A 71 -0.38 3.09 -12.24
CA PRO A 71 -0.48 3.60 -10.87
C PRO A 71 -1.88 4.07 -10.46
N GLU A 72 -2.68 4.57 -11.40
CA GLU A 72 -4.06 4.99 -11.16
C GLU A 72 -4.98 3.85 -10.74
N GLU A 73 -4.60 2.61 -11.06
CA GLU A 73 -5.40 1.42 -10.78
C GLU A 73 -5.14 0.80 -9.40
N TYR A 74 -4.19 1.35 -8.65
CA TYR A 74 -3.92 0.91 -7.27
C TYR A 74 -4.39 1.97 -6.29
N THR A 75 -5.29 1.59 -5.36
CA THR A 75 -5.60 2.45 -4.23
C THR A 75 -4.66 2.11 -3.07
N VAL A 76 -4.47 3.07 -2.18
CA VAL A 76 -3.73 2.85 -0.93
C VAL A 76 -4.39 1.72 -0.14
N GLY A 77 -5.73 1.68 -0.14
CA GLY A 77 -6.50 0.63 0.54
C GLY A 77 -6.19 -0.77 0.04
N MET A 78 -6.04 -0.94 -1.28
CA MET A 78 -5.67 -2.24 -1.86
C MET A 78 -4.35 -2.75 -1.28
N ILE A 79 -3.35 -1.88 -1.21
CA ILE A 79 -2.02 -2.24 -0.73
C ILE A 79 -2.03 -2.51 0.78
N LEU A 80 -2.67 -1.64 1.56
CA LEU A 80 -2.73 -1.79 3.00
C LEU A 80 -3.55 -3.02 3.42
N ARG A 81 -4.68 -3.31 2.78
CA ARG A 81 -5.48 -4.49 3.11
C ARG A 81 -4.74 -5.78 2.79
N LEU A 82 -3.90 -5.77 1.77
CA LEU A 82 -3.08 -6.93 1.44
C LEU A 82 -2.07 -7.24 2.54
N THR A 83 -1.46 -6.21 3.13
CA THR A 83 -0.39 -6.37 4.13
C THR A 83 -0.90 -6.42 5.56
N GLU A 84 -1.97 -5.68 5.86
CA GLU A 84 -2.52 -5.57 7.22
C GLU A 84 -3.70 -6.52 7.45
N GLY A 85 -4.35 -6.98 6.38
CA GLY A 85 -5.65 -7.62 6.48
C GLY A 85 -6.74 -6.56 6.64
N SER A 86 -7.55 -6.66 7.67
CA SER A 86 -8.61 -5.68 7.93
C SER A 86 -8.04 -4.34 8.40
N LEU A 87 -8.60 -3.24 7.91
CA LEU A 87 -8.30 -1.89 8.38
C LEU A 87 -9.37 -1.40 9.37
N ALA A 88 -10.34 -2.24 9.72
CA ALA A 88 -11.39 -1.88 10.66
C ALA A 88 -10.79 -1.54 12.03
N PRO A 89 -11.26 -0.47 12.69
CA PRO A 89 -10.74 -0.08 14.00
C PRO A 89 -11.10 -1.06 15.11
N VAL A 90 -12.20 -1.79 14.95
CA VAL A 90 -12.66 -2.84 15.87
C VAL A 90 -13.37 -3.95 15.08
N ASP A 91 -13.43 -5.13 15.66
CA ASP A 91 -14.02 -6.30 15.00
C ASP A 91 -15.50 -6.12 14.68
N CYS A 92 -16.22 -5.34 15.47
CA CYS A 92 -17.66 -5.12 15.31
C CYS A 92 -18.05 -4.54 13.95
N VAL A 93 -17.15 -3.86 13.29
CA VAL A 93 -17.41 -3.19 12.00
C VAL A 93 -16.70 -3.84 10.84
N GLU A 94 -16.08 -5.00 11.05
CA GLU A 94 -15.54 -5.80 9.96
C GLU A 94 -16.67 -6.40 9.13
N ASP A 95 -16.40 -6.60 7.84
CA ASP A 95 -17.36 -7.23 6.94
C ASP A 95 -17.70 -8.63 7.45
N GLY A 96 -19.02 -8.92 7.55
CA GLY A 96 -19.52 -10.20 8.04
C GLY A 96 -19.47 -10.35 9.54
N ALA A 97 -19.07 -9.34 10.29
CA ALA A 97 -19.09 -9.38 11.75
C ALA A 97 -20.53 -9.37 12.27
N ASP A 98 -20.82 -10.29 13.20
CA ASP A 98 -22.10 -10.35 13.89
C ASP A 98 -21.84 -10.01 15.36
N CYS A 99 -22.12 -8.76 15.73
CA CYS A 99 -22.07 -8.32 17.11
C CYS A 99 -23.47 -8.44 17.72
N GLY A 100 -23.66 -9.40 18.61
CA GLY A 100 -24.96 -9.64 19.25
C GLY A 100 -25.50 -8.46 20.05
N ARG A 101 -24.77 -7.36 20.17
CA ARG A 101 -25.16 -6.13 20.88
C ARG A 101 -25.37 -4.93 19.96
N GLU A 102 -25.37 -5.12 18.67
CA GLU A 102 -25.39 -4.02 17.69
C GLU A 102 -26.57 -3.05 17.95
N ASP A 103 -27.74 -3.59 18.26
CA ASP A 103 -28.96 -2.79 18.49
C ASP A 103 -28.92 -1.96 19.77
N GLN A 104 -28.05 -2.30 20.72
CA GLN A 104 -27.96 -1.65 22.02
C GLN A 104 -26.66 -0.89 22.25
N CYS A 105 -25.70 -1.05 21.36
CA CYS A 105 -24.37 -0.48 21.53
C CYS A 105 -24.25 0.87 20.81
N VAL A 106 -24.30 1.96 21.57
CA VAL A 106 -24.14 3.31 21.02
C VAL A 106 -22.75 3.51 20.42
N THR A 107 -21.73 2.90 21.01
CA THR A 107 -20.36 3.06 20.53
C THR A 107 -20.12 2.43 19.15
N VAL A 108 -20.93 1.45 18.73
CA VAL A 108 -20.82 0.90 17.38
C VAL A 108 -21.09 1.97 16.31
N MET A 109 -21.91 2.96 16.61
CA MET A 109 -22.18 4.08 15.71
C MET A 109 -20.90 4.89 15.47
N LEU A 110 -20.10 5.11 16.52
CA LEU A 110 -18.81 5.77 16.43
C LEU A 110 -17.84 4.95 15.58
N TRP A 111 -17.76 3.66 15.85
CA TRP A 111 -16.83 2.78 15.12
C TRP A 111 -17.19 2.65 13.64
N LYS A 112 -18.47 2.66 13.31
CA LYS A 112 -18.93 2.69 11.91
C LYS A 112 -18.49 3.98 11.21
N LYS A 113 -18.63 5.13 11.87
CA LYS A 113 -18.20 6.41 11.31
C LYS A 113 -16.69 6.46 11.12
N LEU A 114 -15.93 5.94 12.09
CA LEU A 114 -14.47 5.88 11.99
C LEU A 114 -14.04 4.95 10.85
N ASN A 115 -14.67 3.79 10.74
CA ASN A 115 -14.39 2.84 9.66
C ASN A 115 -14.69 3.44 8.28
N ASP A 116 -15.81 4.14 8.15
CA ASP A 116 -16.19 4.83 6.92
C ASP A 116 -15.17 5.92 6.56
N ALA A 117 -14.67 6.65 7.55
CA ALA A 117 -13.66 7.68 7.34
C ALA A 117 -12.33 7.07 6.87
N ILE A 118 -11.91 5.96 7.47
CA ILE A 118 -10.70 5.23 7.06
C ILE A 118 -10.85 4.78 5.60
N ASN A 119 -11.95 4.10 5.27
CA ASN A 119 -12.21 3.61 3.92
C ASN A 119 -12.28 4.75 2.91
N SER A 120 -12.92 5.86 3.29
CA SER A 120 -13.02 7.06 2.44
C SER A 120 -11.64 7.62 2.08
N VAL A 121 -10.69 7.57 3.01
CA VAL A 121 -9.32 8.02 2.73
C VAL A 121 -8.57 7.01 1.88
N VAL A 122 -8.46 5.76 2.33
CA VAL A 122 -7.57 4.79 1.68
C VAL A 122 -8.08 4.31 0.32
N ASP A 123 -9.40 4.35 0.09
CA ASP A 123 -9.99 3.91 -1.17
C ASP A 123 -10.09 5.01 -2.23
N ASN A 124 -9.81 6.26 -1.86
CA ASN A 124 -9.86 7.41 -2.77
C ASN A 124 -8.50 8.03 -3.05
N ILE A 125 -7.44 7.49 -2.48
CA ILE A 125 -6.06 7.90 -2.77
C ILE A 125 -5.42 6.77 -3.56
N THR A 126 -4.90 7.09 -4.75
CA THR A 126 -4.24 6.13 -5.62
C THR A 126 -2.72 6.22 -5.51
N LEU A 127 -2.05 5.21 -6.05
CA LEU A 127 -0.59 5.24 -6.16
C LEU A 127 -0.15 6.40 -7.06
N ALA A 128 -0.95 6.73 -8.09
CA ALA A 128 -0.69 7.89 -8.94
C ALA A 128 -0.74 9.20 -8.15
N ASP A 129 -1.67 9.33 -7.19
CA ASP A 129 -1.73 10.49 -6.31
C ASP A 129 -0.45 10.62 -5.48
N LEU A 130 0.07 9.50 -4.96
CA LEU A 130 1.32 9.50 -4.19
C LEU A 130 2.52 9.89 -5.06
N VAL A 131 2.55 9.45 -6.30
CA VAL A 131 3.57 9.85 -7.28
C VAL A 131 3.53 11.36 -7.47
N GLU A 132 2.34 11.92 -7.66
CA GLU A 132 2.16 13.36 -7.82
C GLU A 132 2.64 14.14 -6.59
N TRP A 133 2.26 13.68 -5.40
CA TRP A 133 2.72 14.30 -4.15
C TRP A 133 4.24 14.26 -4.01
N GLN A 134 4.86 13.16 -4.41
CA GLN A 134 6.31 13.02 -4.38
C GLN A 134 6.97 14.01 -5.34
N MET A 135 6.42 14.16 -6.54
CA MET A 135 6.94 15.11 -7.54
C MET A 135 6.79 16.55 -7.08
N GLN A 136 5.66 16.91 -6.48
CA GLN A 136 5.43 18.24 -5.90
C GLN A 136 6.44 18.53 -4.79
N LYS A 137 6.66 17.56 -3.91
CA LYS A 137 7.61 17.69 -2.81
C LYS A 137 9.04 17.85 -3.31
N SER A 138 9.43 17.13 -4.34
CA SER A 138 10.75 17.24 -4.96
C SER A 138 10.94 18.60 -5.60
N ASN A 139 9.89 19.16 -6.23
CA ASN A 139 9.95 20.48 -6.86
C ASN A 139 10.08 21.62 -5.83
N GLU A 140 9.57 21.44 -4.61
CA GLU A 140 9.70 22.41 -3.52
C GLU A 140 11.17 22.60 -3.08
N TYR A 141 12.01 21.59 -3.30
CA TYR A 141 13.44 21.66 -2.96
C TYR A 141 14.31 22.19 -4.11
N VAL A 142 13.73 22.40 -5.28
CA VAL A 142 14.44 22.93 -6.46
C VAL A 142 14.07 24.40 -6.62
N ILE A 143 14.73 25.24 -5.88
CA ILE A 143 14.57 26.69 -6.01
C ILE A 143 15.81 27.27 -6.66
#